data_b86a3304aa210c7df035aad2b338c4f9
#
_entry.id   b86a3304aa210c7df035aad2b338c4f9
#
_cell.length_a   1.000
_cell.length_b   1.000
_cell.length_c   1.000
_cell.angle_alpha   90.00
_cell.angle_beta   90.00
_cell.angle_gamma   90.00
#
_symmetry.space_group_name_H-M   'P 1'
#
loop_
_entity.id
_entity.type
_entity.pdbx_description
1 polymer ?
#
loop_
_entity_poly.entity_id
_entity_poly.type
_entity_poly.pdbx_seq_one_letter_code
_entity_poly.pdbx_strand_id
1 'polypeptide(L)'
;EIDISFKTPSSDFKNFLAVIPETYSKNIENVKTTGNFVVEGEFNGVVDEEHIPKFNIKINSENASFKYPDLPKSVRNVFIDTEIINKSGIVEDTRVDIERLSFMIDEDKFNMNAKISELMGNTKVDAHIDGRMNLANIEKAYPVPPGLNLKGLLVADVNTAFDMNSIEKKQYANTKTNGNLKLSDFEYKSEEIPNPVKLKTTQMTFNPKTVTLNELSGSTGKTDFSATGTINNLLGFMFND
;
A
#
# COMPACT_ATOMS: atom_id res chain seq x y z
N GLU A 1 7.56 -1.51 36.99
CA GLU A 1 8.15 -0.45 36.18
C GLU A 1 9.18 -1.03 35.23
N ILE A 2 9.17 -0.57 33.98
CA ILE A 2 10.07 -1.03 32.90
C ILE A 2 10.82 0.19 32.38
N ASP A 3 12.13 0.02 32.16
CA ASP A 3 12.98 0.96 31.46
C ASP A 3 13.98 0.14 30.64
N ILE A 4 13.69 -0.03 29.37
CA ILE A 4 14.44 -0.90 28.46
C ILE A 4 14.69 -0.16 27.16
N SER A 5 15.92 -0.17 26.71
CA SER A 5 16.28 0.20 25.35
C SER A 5 16.99 -0.95 24.65
N PHE A 6 16.74 -1.11 23.37
CA PHE A 6 17.43 -2.11 22.56
C PHE A 6 17.71 -1.61 21.15
N LYS A 7 18.73 -2.17 20.55
CA LYS A 7 19.03 -2.01 19.14
C LYS A 7 19.52 -3.34 18.60
N THR A 8 18.88 -3.83 17.56
CA THR A 8 19.37 -5.02 16.88
C THR A 8 20.68 -4.69 16.13
N PRO A 9 21.64 -5.62 16.06
CA PRO A 9 22.69 -5.51 15.06
C PRO A 9 22.02 -5.47 13.68
N SER A 10 22.72 -4.91 12.69
CA SER A 10 22.24 -4.95 11.31
C SER A 10 21.95 -6.41 10.90
N SER A 11 20.67 -6.69 10.65
CA SER A 11 20.17 -8.05 10.38
C SER A 11 19.85 -8.21 8.91
N ASP A 12 19.97 -9.44 8.39
CA ASP A 12 19.60 -9.75 7.01
C ASP A 12 18.11 -9.40 6.77
N PHE A 13 17.82 -8.75 5.65
CA PHE A 13 16.47 -8.33 5.27
C PHE A 13 15.48 -9.51 5.19
N LYS A 14 15.95 -10.74 5.02
CA LYS A 14 15.12 -11.95 5.11
C LYS A 14 14.39 -12.06 6.44
N ASN A 15 15.06 -11.70 7.54
CA ASN A 15 14.45 -11.75 8.87
C ASN A 15 13.31 -10.71 9.03
N PHE A 16 13.41 -9.58 8.34
CA PHE A 16 12.30 -8.61 8.27
C PHE A 16 11.08 -9.21 7.57
N LEU A 17 11.26 -9.89 6.44
CA LEU A 17 10.16 -10.52 5.73
C LEU A 17 9.45 -11.58 6.59
N ALA A 18 10.18 -12.25 7.48
CA ALA A 18 9.61 -13.28 8.36
C ALA A 18 8.69 -12.72 9.46
N VAL A 19 8.74 -11.42 9.77
CA VAL A 19 7.83 -10.79 10.75
C VAL A 19 6.56 -10.23 10.11
N ILE A 20 6.48 -10.22 8.78
CA ILE A 20 5.26 -9.83 8.07
C ILE A 20 4.21 -10.93 8.24
N PRO A 21 2.95 -10.61 8.64
CA PRO A 21 1.91 -11.61 8.82
C PRO A 21 1.72 -12.48 7.57
N GLU A 22 1.49 -13.78 7.75
CA GLU A 22 1.36 -14.77 6.66
C GLU A 22 0.28 -14.39 5.62
N THR A 23 -0.73 -13.64 6.04
CA THR A 23 -1.76 -13.11 5.13
C THR A 23 -1.16 -12.30 3.98
N TYR A 24 -0.02 -11.63 4.23
CA TYR A 24 0.68 -10.77 3.28
C TYR A 24 2.02 -11.33 2.80
N SER A 25 2.51 -12.44 3.38
CA SER A 25 3.87 -12.96 3.16
C SER A 25 3.90 -14.46 2.84
N LYS A 26 3.05 -14.91 1.91
CA LYS A 26 3.04 -16.32 1.50
C LYS A 26 4.37 -16.73 0.84
N ASN A 27 4.91 -17.90 1.25
CA ASN A 27 6.07 -18.55 0.60
C ASN A 27 7.39 -17.79 0.64
N ILE A 28 7.70 -17.11 1.76
CA ILE A 28 8.96 -16.36 1.91
C ILE A 28 10.19 -17.24 2.19
N GLU A 29 10.04 -18.54 2.47
CA GLU A 29 11.13 -19.42 2.90
C GLU A 29 12.30 -19.47 1.90
N ASN A 30 12.01 -19.44 0.61
CA ASN A 30 13.00 -19.52 -0.47
C ASN A 30 13.29 -18.18 -1.17
N VAL A 31 12.81 -17.08 -0.61
CA VAL A 31 13.04 -15.74 -1.15
C VAL A 31 14.51 -15.37 -0.97
N LYS A 32 15.16 -14.97 -2.06
CA LYS A 32 16.52 -14.40 -2.01
C LYS A 32 16.43 -12.93 -1.64
N THR A 33 17.20 -12.51 -0.65
CA THR A 33 17.24 -11.14 -0.18
C THR A 33 18.65 -10.57 -0.23
N THR A 34 18.75 -9.26 -0.29
CA THR A 34 19.96 -8.49 -0.04
C THR A 34 19.64 -7.27 0.81
N GLY A 35 20.66 -6.71 1.45
CA GLY A 35 20.47 -5.58 2.35
C GLY A 35 20.12 -6.02 3.76
N ASN A 36 20.09 -5.05 4.64
CA ASN A 36 19.88 -5.25 6.06
C ASN A 36 18.76 -4.36 6.58
N PHE A 37 18.25 -4.71 7.73
CA PHE A 37 17.39 -3.83 8.51
C PHE A 37 17.91 -3.69 9.95
N VAL A 38 17.49 -2.62 10.60
CA VAL A 38 17.76 -2.33 11.99
C VAL A 38 16.46 -2.03 12.69
N VAL A 39 16.26 -2.62 13.86
CA VAL A 39 15.18 -2.28 14.76
C VAL A 39 15.79 -1.72 16.03
N GLU A 40 15.38 -0.55 16.43
CA GLU A 40 15.71 0.03 17.74
C GLU A 40 14.44 0.42 18.47
N GLY A 41 14.44 0.30 19.77
CA GLY A 41 13.26 0.62 20.56
C GLY A 41 13.59 0.99 21.99
N GLU A 42 12.68 1.77 22.55
CA GLU A 42 12.66 2.20 23.93
C GLU A 42 11.30 1.89 24.55
N PHE A 43 11.31 1.32 25.72
CA PHE A 43 10.12 1.05 26.54
C PHE A 43 10.31 1.65 27.90
N ASN A 44 9.37 2.48 28.35
CA ASN A 44 9.44 3.12 29.66
C ASN A 44 8.05 3.22 30.28
N GLY A 45 7.94 2.87 31.58
CA GLY A 45 6.73 3.05 32.37
C GLY A 45 6.27 1.81 33.12
N VAL A 46 5.02 1.83 33.49
CA VAL A 46 4.37 0.79 34.28
C VAL A 46 3.63 -0.18 33.36
N VAL A 47 3.58 -1.44 33.74
CA VAL A 47 2.73 -2.47 33.12
C VAL A 47 1.76 -2.94 34.18
N ASP A 48 0.48 -2.76 33.96
CA ASP A 48 -0.62 -3.26 34.78
C ASP A 48 -1.83 -3.64 33.89
N GLU A 49 -3.00 -3.79 34.46
CA GLU A 49 -4.22 -4.18 33.74
C GLU A 49 -4.73 -3.07 32.79
N GLU A 50 -4.38 -1.81 33.06
CA GLU A 50 -4.85 -0.64 32.32
C GLU A 50 -3.76 0.01 31.46
N HIS A 51 -2.47 -0.28 31.74
CA HIS A 51 -1.35 0.41 31.12
C HIS A 51 -0.34 -0.57 30.53
N ILE A 52 0.14 -0.22 29.36
CA ILE A 52 1.35 -0.75 28.73
C ILE A 52 2.50 0.26 28.89
N PRO A 53 3.77 -0.16 28.78
CA PRO A 53 4.86 0.82 28.78
C PRO A 53 4.71 1.77 27.59
N LYS A 54 5.05 3.02 27.77
CA LYS A 54 5.28 3.94 26.63
C LYS A 54 6.42 3.40 25.81
N PHE A 55 6.34 3.52 24.49
CA PHE A 55 7.40 3.03 23.64
C PHE A 55 7.54 3.84 22.34
N ASN A 56 8.73 3.75 21.79
CA ASN A 56 9.02 4.12 20.41
C ASN A 56 9.90 3.01 19.79
N ILE A 57 9.41 2.38 18.75
CA ILE A 57 10.12 1.35 18.00
C ILE A 57 10.36 1.88 16.60
N LYS A 58 11.63 1.97 16.20
CA LYS A 58 12.05 2.40 14.87
C LYS A 58 12.50 1.21 14.05
N ILE A 59 12.06 1.16 12.80
CA ILE A 59 12.42 0.14 11.82
C ILE A 59 12.99 0.84 10.60
N ASN A 60 14.25 0.57 10.32
CA ASN A 60 14.96 1.17 9.19
C ASN A 60 15.56 0.11 8.29
N SER A 61 15.41 0.29 6.99
CA SER A 61 16.12 -0.47 5.97
C SER A 61 16.48 0.44 4.82
N GLU A 62 17.71 0.31 4.33
CA GLU A 62 18.21 1.08 3.20
C GLU A 62 18.67 0.14 2.09
N ASN A 63 18.17 0.39 0.87
CA ASN A 63 18.61 -0.31 -0.34
C ASN A 63 18.52 -1.85 -0.27
N ALA A 64 17.51 -2.37 0.43
CA ALA A 64 17.25 -3.80 0.44
C ALA A 64 16.62 -4.27 -0.88
N SER A 65 16.66 -5.57 -1.11
CA SER A 65 15.96 -6.20 -2.22
C SER A 65 15.47 -7.59 -1.86
N PHE A 66 14.45 -8.05 -2.59
CA PHE A 66 14.03 -9.44 -2.51
C PHE A 66 13.59 -9.98 -3.88
N LYS A 67 13.74 -11.28 -4.06
CA LYS A 67 13.34 -11.98 -5.27
C LYS A 67 12.78 -13.36 -4.94
N TYR A 68 11.58 -13.63 -5.39
CA TYR A 68 10.98 -14.97 -5.33
C TYR A 68 11.67 -15.91 -6.33
N PRO A 69 11.92 -17.18 -5.96
CA PRO A 69 12.67 -18.13 -6.80
C PRO A 69 12.07 -18.33 -8.20
N ASP A 70 10.76 -18.44 -8.25
CA ASP A 70 10.00 -18.78 -9.47
C ASP A 70 9.57 -17.54 -10.26
N LEU A 71 9.90 -16.34 -9.79
CA LEU A 71 9.54 -15.11 -10.47
C LEU A 71 10.77 -14.46 -11.15
N PRO A 72 10.60 -13.95 -12.39
CA PRO A 72 11.73 -13.45 -13.18
C PRO A 72 12.28 -12.11 -12.66
N LYS A 73 11.48 -11.31 -11.93
CA LYS A 73 11.86 -9.97 -11.47
C LYS A 73 12.06 -9.92 -9.98
N SER A 74 12.80 -8.91 -9.54
CA SER A 74 13.03 -8.59 -8.13
C SER A 74 12.41 -7.25 -7.76
N VAL A 75 12.04 -7.12 -6.50
CA VAL A 75 11.80 -5.83 -5.86
C VAL A 75 13.14 -5.32 -5.33
N ARG A 76 13.52 -4.12 -5.71
CA ARG A 76 14.82 -3.51 -5.44
C ARG A 76 14.68 -2.14 -4.80
N ASN A 77 15.79 -1.61 -4.29
CA ASN A 77 15.87 -0.29 -3.69
C ASN A 77 14.76 -0.10 -2.65
N VAL A 78 14.57 -1.13 -1.82
CA VAL A 78 13.58 -1.09 -0.74
C VAL A 78 14.14 -0.23 0.38
N PHE A 79 13.46 0.89 0.64
CA PHE A 79 13.72 1.75 1.79
C PHE A 79 12.53 1.70 2.72
N ILE A 80 12.79 1.52 3.99
CA ILE A 80 11.80 1.52 5.06
C ILE A 80 12.30 2.48 6.13
N ASP A 81 11.45 3.43 6.50
CA ASP A 81 11.62 4.29 7.66
C ASP A 81 10.27 4.39 8.35
N THR A 82 10.13 3.68 9.46
CA THR A 82 8.84 3.51 10.14
C THR A 82 9.05 3.56 11.64
N GLU A 83 8.13 4.24 12.33
CA GLU A 83 8.07 4.26 13.79
C GLU A 83 6.74 3.69 14.28
N ILE A 84 6.78 2.87 15.32
CA ILE A 84 5.61 2.41 16.08
C ILE A 84 5.69 3.06 17.45
N ILE A 85 4.70 3.89 17.78
CA ILE A 85 4.79 4.83 18.89
C ILE A 85 3.60 4.68 19.82
N ASN A 86 3.87 4.61 21.12
CA ASN A 86 2.89 4.83 22.18
C ASN A 86 3.47 5.80 23.22
N LYS A 87 2.87 6.97 23.35
CA LYS A 87 3.35 8.04 24.27
C LYS A 87 2.57 8.14 25.57
N SER A 88 1.41 7.50 25.68
CA SER A 88 0.52 7.60 26.83
C SER A 88 0.65 6.42 27.79
N GLY A 89 0.97 5.24 27.30
CA GLY A 89 0.84 3.98 28.02
C GLY A 89 -0.55 3.35 27.88
N ILE A 90 -1.45 3.93 27.08
CA ILE A 90 -2.77 3.39 26.76
C ILE A 90 -2.66 2.70 25.40
N VAL A 91 -3.10 1.43 25.30
CA VAL A 91 -2.87 0.61 24.09
C VAL A 91 -3.52 1.21 22.85
N GLU A 92 -4.68 1.86 23.01
CA GLU A 92 -5.45 2.50 21.93
C GLU A 92 -4.72 3.69 21.30
N ASP A 93 -3.81 4.34 22.04
CA ASP A 93 -3.02 5.47 21.56
C ASP A 93 -1.80 5.04 20.72
N THR A 94 -1.66 3.74 20.49
CA THR A 94 -0.60 3.22 19.63
C THR A 94 -0.86 3.63 18.19
N ARG A 95 0.19 4.13 17.54
CA ARG A 95 0.15 4.51 16.12
C ARG A 95 1.40 4.04 15.37
N VAL A 96 1.27 3.97 14.06
CA VAL A 96 2.38 3.69 13.14
C VAL A 96 2.57 4.91 12.24
N ASP A 97 3.76 5.46 12.25
CA ASP A 97 4.19 6.56 11.38
C ASP A 97 5.17 5.97 10.35
N ILE A 98 4.75 5.84 9.09
CA ILE A 98 5.59 5.43 7.96
C ILE A 98 6.10 6.72 7.31
N GLU A 99 7.32 7.14 7.67
CA GLU A 99 7.93 8.32 7.07
C GLU A 99 8.31 8.05 5.62
N ARG A 100 8.74 6.83 5.34
CA ARG A 100 9.07 6.40 3.99
C ARG A 100 8.96 4.90 3.82
N LEU A 101 8.20 4.49 2.81
CA LEU A 101 8.26 3.17 2.20
C LEU A 101 8.44 3.37 0.71
N SER A 102 9.55 2.92 0.15
CA SER A 102 9.76 3.00 -1.30
C SER A 102 10.46 1.76 -1.83
N PHE A 103 10.16 1.42 -3.09
CA PHE A 103 10.80 0.33 -3.79
C PHE A 103 10.74 0.51 -5.30
N MET A 104 11.45 -0.35 -6.03
CA MET A 104 11.45 -0.39 -7.49
C MET A 104 11.26 -1.81 -8.00
N ILE A 105 10.53 -1.93 -9.12
CA ILE A 105 10.50 -3.13 -9.97
C ILE A 105 10.96 -2.67 -11.35
N ASP A 106 12.12 -3.14 -11.81
CA ASP A 106 12.82 -2.58 -12.97
C ASP A 106 13.05 -1.06 -12.81
N GLU A 107 12.43 -0.25 -13.69
CA GLU A 107 12.49 1.23 -13.66
C GLU A 107 11.27 1.86 -12.97
N ASP A 108 10.28 1.03 -12.63
CA ASP A 108 9.06 1.49 -11.97
C ASP A 108 9.34 1.76 -10.50
N LYS A 109 9.03 2.97 -10.06
CA LYS A 109 9.25 3.43 -8.68
C LYS A 109 7.94 3.69 -7.99
N PHE A 110 7.85 3.20 -6.76
CA PHE A 110 6.74 3.41 -5.83
C PHE A 110 7.25 4.07 -4.56
N ASN A 111 6.54 5.06 -4.06
CA ASN A 111 6.78 5.70 -2.77
C ASN A 111 5.47 5.81 -2.00
N MET A 112 5.57 5.72 -0.70
CA MET A 112 4.47 5.92 0.23
C MET A 112 4.99 6.52 1.54
N ASN A 113 4.23 7.42 2.13
CA ASN A 113 4.26 7.72 3.55
C ASN A 113 2.85 7.60 4.11
N ALA A 114 2.72 7.30 5.40
CA ALA A 114 1.42 7.14 6.02
C ALA A 114 1.46 7.32 7.54
N LYS A 115 0.32 7.74 8.11
CA LYS A 115 0.05 7.70 9.54
C LYS A 115 -1.15 6.82 9.80
N ILE A 116 -0.98 5.82 10.65
CA ILE A 116 -2.01 4.84 10.99
C ILE A 116 -2.25 4.92 12.50
N SER A 117 -3.46 5.19 12.91
CA SER A 117 -3.84 5.34 14.32
C SER A 117 -5.11 4.54 14.65
N GLU A 118 -5.45 4.46 15.93
CA GLU A 118 -6.60 3.71 16.44
C GLU A 118 -6.57 2.24 16.03
N LEU A 119 -5.39 1.61 16.14
CA LEU A 119 -5.12 0.25 15.62
C LEU A 119 -6.03 -0.83 16.22
N MET A 120 -6.50 -0.65 17.45
CA MET A 120 -7.37 -1.61 18.16
C MET A 120 -8.88 -1.35 17.96
N GLY A 121 -9.23 -0.36 17.17
CA GLY A 121 -10.62 0.06 16.96
C GLY A 121 -10.93 0.37 15.52
N ASN A 122 -11.47 1.56 15.29
CA ASN A 122 -11.72 2.05 13.93
C ASN A 122 -10.44 2.64 13.34
N THR A 123 -9.56 1.79 12.86
CA THR A 123 -8.25 2.20 12.32
C THR A 123 -8.37 3.35 11.32
N LYS A 124 -7.64 4.42 11.57
CA LYS A 124 -7.56 5.59 10.69
C LYS A 124 -6.24 5.57 9.94
N VAL A 125 -6.32 5.84 8.66
CA VAL A 125 -5.18 5.92 7.74
C VAL A 125 -5.17 7.30 7.10
N ASP A 126 -4.00 7.95 7.11
CA ASP A 126 -3.70 9.15 6.34
C ASP A 126 -2.42 8.87 5.56
N ALA A 127 -2.51 8.81 4.24
CA ALA A 127 -1.42 8.34 3.39
C ALA A 127 -1.25 9.19 2.13
N HIS A 128 0.01 9.38 1.74
CA HIS A 128 0.40 9.85 0.42
C HIS A 128 1.09 8.72 -0.34
N ILE A 129 0.66 8.51 -1.57
CA ILE A 129 1.18 7.48 -2.46
C ILE A 129 1.52 8.13 -3.80
N ASP A 130 2.76 8.02 -4.21
CA ASP A 130 3.19 8.45 -5.53
C ASP A 130 4.02 7.37 -6.22
N GLY A 131 3.87 7.30 -7.53
CA GLY A 131 4.67 6.35 -8.28
C GLY A 131 4.22 6.11 -9.71
N ARG A 132 5.07 5.34 -10.36
CA ARG A 132 4.84 4.77 -11.67
C ARG A 132 5.02 3.26 -11.59
N MET A 133 4.07 2.50 -12.13
CA MET A 133 4.08 1.05 -12.08
C MET A 133 3.58 0.45 -13.39
N ASN A 134 4.40 -0.34 -14.06
CA ASN A 134 3.93 -1.26 -15.08
C ASN A 134 3.25 -2.45 -14.39
N LEU A 135 1.95 -2.53 -14.50
CA LEU A 135 1.12 -3.52 -13.78
C LEU A 135 1.51 -4.97 -14.11
N ALA A 136 1.98 -5.24 -15.33
CA ALA A 136 2.49 -6.56 -15.72
C ALA A 136 3.80 -6.94 -14.98
N ASN A 137 4.47 -6.01 -14.32
CA ASN A 137 5.66 -6.29 -13.54
C ASN A 137 5.34 -6.80 -12.14
N ILE A 138 4.14 -6.52 -11.63
CA ILE A 138 3.72 -6.94 -10.29
C ILE A 138 3.74 -8.46 -10.20
N GLU A 139 3.03 -9.17 -11.10
CA GLU A 139 2.99 -10.64 -11.11
C GLU A 139 4.35 -11.31 -11.38
N LYS A 140 5.28 -10.57 -11.99
CA LYS A 140 6.65 -11.03 -12.25
C LYS A 140 7.61 -10.86 -11.08
N ALA A 141 7.24 -10.06 -10.10
CA ALA A 141 8.07 -9.73 -8.94
C ALA A 141 7.47 -10.20 -7.60
N TYR A 142 6.14 -10.36 -7.55
CA TYR A 142 5.39 -10.74 -6.35
C TYR A 142 4.29 -11.76 -6.71
N PRO A 143 4.07 -12.80 -5.88
CA PRO A 143 3.02 -13.78 -6.13
C PRO A 143 1.63 -13.15 -5.92
N VAL A 144 0.88 -13.02 -6.99
CA VAL A 144 -0.50 -12.52 -7.01
C VAL A 144 -1.51 -13.68 -7.15
N PRO A 145 -2.79 -13.47 -6.80
CA PRO A 145 -3.82 -14.47 -7.02
C PRO A 145 -3.89 -14.93 -8.49
N PRO A 146 -4.09 -16.23 -8.76
CA PRO A 146 -4.23 -16.74 -10.12
C PRO A 146 -5.35 -16.03 -10.89
N GLY A 147 -5.09 -15.73 -12.16
CA GLY A 147 -6.08 -15.10 -13.04
C GLY A 147 -6.07 -13.57 -13.03
N LEU A 148 -5.29 -12.94 -12.18
CA LEU A 148 -5.10 -11.48 -12.16
C LEU A 148 -4.12 -11.08 -13.28
N ASN A 149 -4.59 -11.03 -14.51
CA ASN A 149 -3.78 -10.65 -15.68
C ASN A 149 -3.84 -9.13 -15.89
N LEU A 150 -3.09 -8.39 -15.09
CA LEU A 150 -3.03 -6.94 -15.21
C LEU A 150 -1.96 -6.51 -16.21
N LYS A 151 -2.32 -5.60 -17.12
CA LYS A 151 -1.40 -4.93 -18.03
C LYS A 151 -1.64 -3.42 -18.00
N GLY A 152 -0.66 -2.68 -18.44
CA GLY A 152 -0.74 -1.22 -18.54
C GLY A 152 0.22 -0.50 -17.60
N LEU A 153 0.32 0.80 -17.81
CA LEU A 153 1.14 1.68 -17.01
C LEU A 153 0.26 2.55 -16.13
N LEU A 154 0.40 2.38 -14.83
CA LEU A 154 -0.21 3.23 -13.80
C LEU A 154 0.78 4.31 -13.38
N VAL A 155 0.33 5.55 -13.36
CA VAL A 155 1.02 6.69 -12.73
C VAL A 155 0.04 7.33 -11.76
N ALA A 156 0.42 7.46 -10.52
CA ALA A 156 -0.43 8.01 -9.47
C ALA A 156 0.35 8.97 -8.58
N ASP A 157 -0.34 9.98 -8.08
CA ASP A 157 0.08 10.90 -7.03
C ASP A 157 -1.19 11.24 -6.24
N VAL A 158 -1.40 10.56 -5.12
CA VAL A 158 -2.67 10.55 -4.39
C VAL A 158 -2.43 10.69 -2.90
N ASN A 159 -3.13 11.64 -2.29
CA ASN A 159 -3.31 11.73 -0.86
C ASN A 159 -4.68 11.14 -0.50
N THR A 160 -4.74 10.31 0.51
CA THR A 160 -5.99 9.71 0.97
C THR A 160 -6.04 9.63 2.49
N ALA A 161 -7.19 9.96 3.06
CA ALA A 161 -7.45 9.73 4.48
C ALA A 161 -8.82 9.07 4.64
N PHE A 162 -8.86 8.01 5.43
CA PHE A 162 -10.07 7.21 5.66
C PHE A 162 -10.01 6.49 7.01
N ASP A 163 -11.13 5.96 7.42
CA ASP A 163 -11.23 5.00 8.52
C ASP A 163 -11.78 3.65 8.02
N MET A 164 -11.36 2.56 8.66
CA MET A 164 -11.69 1.20 8.21
C MET A 164 -13.19 0.90 8.28
N ASN A 165 -13.91 1.40 9.30
CA ASN A 165 -15.35 1.21 9.39
C ASN A 165 -16.09 1.80 8.19
N SER A 166 -15.62 2.97 7.70
CA SER A 166 -16.19 3.59 6.50
C SER A 166 -15.95 2.74 5.26
N ILE A 167 -14.78 2.11 5.15
CA ILE A 167 -14.46 1.20 4.05
C ILE A 167 -15.29 -0.07 4.13
N GLU A 168 -15.35 -0.73 5.30
CA GLU A 168 -16.09 -1.97 5.51
C GLU A 168 -17.61 -1.80 5.31
N LYS A 169 -18.14 -0.63 5.69
CA LYS A 169 -19.55 -0.26 5.50
C LYS A 169 -19.85 0.34 4.12
N LYS A 170 -18.87 0.34 3.22
CA LYS A 170 -18.95 0.92 1.87
C LYS A 170 -19.33 2.43 1.89
N GLN A 171 -19.01 3.14 2.98
CA GLN A 171 -19.29 4.57 3.15
C GLN A 171 -18.14 5.43 2.58
N TYR A 172 -17.82 5.22 1.33
CA TYR A 172 -16.64 5.83 0.67
C TYR A 172 -16.71 7.36 0.58
N ALA A 173 -17.90 7.95 0.74
CA ALA A 173 -18.07 9.40 0.83
C ALA A 173 -17.33 10.01 2.06
N ASN A 174 -17.01 9.20 3.07
CA ASN A 174 -16.23 9.63 4.23
C ASN A 174 -14.71 9.67 3.96
N THR A 175 -14.27 9.12 2.84
CA THR A 175 -12.86 9.18 2.46
C THR A 175 -12.51 10.57 1.93
N LYS A 176 -11.32 11.06 2.31
CA LYS A 176 -10.76 12.32 1.81
C LYS A 176 -9.62 12.00 0.85
N THR A 177 -9.96 11.78 -0.41
CA THR A 177 -8.97 11.46 -1.44
C THR A 177 -8.80 12.63 -2.39
N ASN A 178 -7.56 13.04 -2.63
CA ASN A 178 -7.20 14.04 -3.62
C ASN A 178 -5.92 13.64 -4.36
N GLY A 179 -5.79 14.09 -5.60
CA GLY A 179 -4.63 13.77 -6.42
C GLY A 179 -5.00 13.41 -7.86
N ASN A 180 -4.08 12.76 -8.53
CA ASN A 180 -4.21 12.40 -9.92
C ASN A 180 -3.84 10.93 -10.15
N LEU A 181 -4.53 10.32 -11.10
CA LEU A 181 -4.25 8.99 -11.58
C LEU A 181 -4.28 8.97 -13.11
N LYS A 182 -3.25 8.37 -13.70
CA LYS A 182 -3.21 8.08 -15.14
C LYS A 182 -2.97 6.59 -15.33
N LEU A 183 -3.82 5.97 -16.15
CA LEU A 183 -3.69 4.58 -16.57
C LEU A 183 -3.60 4.55 -18.09
N SER A 184 -2.57 3.91 -18.64
CA SER A 184 -2.34 3.81 -20.07
C SER A 184 -2.19 2.34 -20.49
N ASP A 185 -2.71 1.99 -21.66
CA ASP A 185 -2.63 0.66 -22.26
C ASP A 185 -3.05 -0.47 -21.29
N PHE A 186 -4.07 -0.19 -20.48
CA PHE A 186 -4.60 -1.13 -19.51
C PHE A 186 -5.47 -2.19 -20.22
N GLU A 187 -5.25 -3.43 -19.86
CA GLU A 187 -6.08 -4.54 -20.30
C GLU A 187 -6.53 -5.35 -19.08
N TYR A 188 -7.81 -5.56 -18.99
CA TYR A 188 -8.43 -6.39 -17.97
C TYR A 188 -9.29 -7.47 -18.63
N LYS A 189 -9.08 -8.70 -18.20
CA LYS A 189 -9.85 -9.86 -18.60
C LYS A 189 -10.20 -10.68 -17.37
N SER A 190 -11.45 -11.09 -17.26
CA SER A 190 -11.92 -12.03 -16.24
C SER A 190 -12.83 -13.07 -16.88
N GLU A 191 -13.13 -14.13 -16.15
CA GLU A 191 -14.08 -15.15 -16.58
C GLU A 191 -15.49 -14.61 -16.72
N GLU A 192 -15.83 -13.58 -15.93
CA GLU A 192 -17.15 -12.94 -15.93
C GLU A 192 -17.36 -11.96 -17.09
N ILE A 193 -16.28 -11.47 -17.70
CA ILE A 193 -16.31 -10.51 -18.79
C ILE A 193 -15.92 -11.19 -20.10
N PRO A 194 -16.88 -11.45 -21.01
CA PRO A 194 -16.63 -12.22 -22.24
C PRO A 194 -15.57 -11.60 -23.16
N ASN A 195 -15.51 -10.28 -23.21
CA ASN A 195 -14.53 -9.54 -24.01
C ASN A 195 -13.63 -8.72 -23.09
N PRO A 196 -12.31 -8.75 -23.28
CA PRO A 196 -11.41 -7.92 -22.49
C PRO A 196 -11.75 -6.45 -22.64
N VAL A 197 -11.66 -5.72 -21.52
CA VAL A 197 -11.74 -4.27 -21.50
C VAL A 197 -10.33 -3.72 -21.71
N LYS A 198 -10.16 -2.91 -22.75
CA LYS A 198 -8.89 -2.25 -23.08
C LYS A 198 -9.07 -0.74 -22.92
N LEU A 199 -8.31 -0.14 -22.02
CA LEU A 199 -8.26 1.30 -21.82
C LEU A 199 -6.97 1.84 -22.44
N LYS A 200 -7.08 2.60 -23.50
CA LYS A 200 -5.94 3.26 -24.14
C LYS A 200 -5.38 4.34 -23.24
N THR A 201 -6.25 5.19 -22.72
CA THR A 201 -5.91 6.22 -21.75
C THR A 201 -7.06 6.44 -20.79
N THR A 202 -6.74 6.56 -19.52
CA THR A 202 -7.65 7.04 -18.48
C THR A 202 -6.90 8.04 -17.63
N GLN A 203 -7.44 9.24 -17.48
CA GLN A 203 -6.90 10.28 -16.60
C GLN A 203 -7.99 10.73 -15.64
N MET A 204 -7.72 10.66 -14.36
CA MET A 204 -8.65 11.05 -13.30
C MET A 204 -7.97 12.03 -12.34
N THR A 205 -8.74 13.00 -11.91
CA THR A 205 -8.40 13.90 -10.80
C THR A 205 -9.40 13.69 -9.68
N PHE A 206 -8.86 13.45 -8.49
CA PHE A 206 -9.65 13.24 -7.28
C PHE A 206 -9.64 14.50 -6.43
N ASN A 207 -10.78 14.84 -5.87
CA ASN A 207 -10.90 15.73 -4.73
C ASN A 207 -11.85 15.10 -3.69
N PRO A 208 -11.96 15.61 -2.46
CA PRO A 208 -12.72 14.94 -1.40
C PRO A 208 -14.21 14.70 -1.67
N LYS A 209 -14.77 15.30 -2.72
CA LYS A 209 -16.20 15.19 -3.06
C LYS A 209 -16.47 14.57 -4.42
N THR A 210 -15.52 14.71 -5.33
CA THR A 210 -15.75 14.37 -6.74
C THR A 210 -14.54 13.68 -7.36
N VAL A 211 -14.80 12.85 -8.33
CA VAL A 211 -13.80 12.34 -9.27
C VAL A 211 -14.08 12.95 -10.63
N THR A 212 -13.12 13.67 -11.16
CA THR A 212 -13.18 14.18 -12.53
C THR A 212 -12.46 13.21 -13.44
N LEU A 213 -13.20 12.66 -14.38
CA LEU A 213 -12.69 11.86 -15.48
C LEU A 213 -12.27 12.83 -16.59
N ASN A 214 -10.98 13.20 -16.60
CA ASN A 214 -10.44 14.15 -17.58
C ASN A 214 -10.39 13.52 -18.98
N GLU A 215 -10.09 12.23 -19.06
CA GLU A 215 -10.03 11.46 -20.28
C GLU A 215 -10.32 9.99 -19.97
N LEU A 216 -11.15 9.38 -20.76
CA LEU A 216 -11.31 7.93 -20.85
C LEU A 216 -11.45 7.57 -22.33
N SER A 217 -10.57 6.72 -22.83
CA SER A 217 -10.68 6.12 -24.14
C SER A 217 -10.34 4.63 -24.09
N GLY A 218 -11.11 3.82 -24.77
CA GLY A 218 -10.92 2.38 -24.72
C GLY A 218 -11.81 1.61 -25.68
N SER A 219 -11.74 0.29 -25.59
CA SER A 219 -12.57 -0.62 -26.39
C SER A 219 -12.93 -1.88 -25.61
N THR A 220 -14.04 -2.50 -25.98
CA THR A 220 -14.40 -3.86 -25.58
C THR A 220 -14.96 -4.61 -26.78
N GLY A 221 -14.38 -5.75 -27.11
CA GLY A 221 -14.68 -6.46 -28.35
C GLY A 221 -14.43 -5.57 -29.59
N LYS A 222 -15.51 -5.27 -30.32
CA LYS A 222 -15.47 -4.40 -31.53
C LYS A 222 -15.99 -2.98 -31.26
N THR A 223 -16.29 -2.64 -30.02
CA THR A 223 -16.87 -1.36 -29.66
C THR A 223 -15.83 -0.47 -29.00
N ASP A 224 -15.59 0.69 -29.60
CA ASP A 224 -14.79 1.77 -29.01
C ASP A 224 -15.68 2.67 -28.17
N PHE A 225 -15.12 3.21 -27.11
CA PHE A 225 -15.81 4.17 -26.24
C PHE A 225 -14.86 5.27 -25.78
N SER A 226 -15.43 6.42 -25.50
CA SER A 226 -14.74 7.53 -24.85
C SER A 226 -15.70 8.26 -23.91
N ALA A 227 -15.15 8.82 -22.84
CA ALA A 227 -15.93 9.59 -21.89
C ALA A 227 -15.07 10.65 -21.21
N THR A 228 -15.72 11.73 -20.80
CA THR A 228 -15.22 12.76 -19.89
C THR A 228 -16.34 13.20 -18.97
N GLY A 229 -16.03 13.70 -17.81
CA GLY A 229 -17.08 14.21 -16.90
C GLY A 229 -16.65 14.23 -15.46
N THR A 230 -17.58 14.63 -14.60
CA THR A 230 -17.38 14.66 -13.16
C THR A 230 -18.40 13.73 -12.52
N ILE A 231 -17.92 12.86 -11.66
CA ILE A 231 -18.73 11.89 -10.93
C ILE A 231 -18.70 12.27 -9.45
N ASN A 232 -19.86 12.53 -8.90
CA ASN A 232 -20.01 12.71 -7.46
C ASN A 232 -20.19 11.34 -6.81
N ASN A 233 -19.50 11.11 -5.70
CA ASN A 233 -19.58 9.85 -4.95
C ASN A 233 -19.31 8.59 -5.80
N LEU A 234 -18.28 8.64 -6.66
CA LEU A 234 -17.92 7.52 -7.55
C LEU A 234 -17.75 6.19 -6.80
N LEU A 235 -17.03 6.21 -5.68
CA LEU A 235 -16.76 5.00 -4.91
C LEU A 235 -18.07 4.41 -4.33
N GLY A 236 -18.97 5.27 -3.88
CA GLY A 236 -20.31 4.84 -3.45
C GLY A 236 -21.10 4.19 -4.59
N PHE A 237 -21.01 4.75 -5.80
CA PHE A 237 -21.69 4.19 -6.97
C PHE A 237 -21.09 2.83 -7.42
N MET A 238 -19.76 2.70 -7.39
CA MET A 238 -19.08 1.48 -7.85
C MET A 238 -19.23 0.30 -6.89
N PHE A 239 -19.38 0.56 -5.59
CA PHE A 239 -19.32 -0.46 -4.54
C PHE A 239 -20.59 -0.55 -3.67
N ASN A 240 -21.60 0.30 -3.90
CA ASN A 240 -22.93 0.10 -3.34
C ASN A 240 -23.73 -0.78 -4.30
N ASP A 241 -24.05 -1.98 -3.85
CA ASP A 241 -25.09 -2.82 -4.44
C ASP A 241 -26.46 -2.23 -4.19
#